data_b3ccb7223ff51f51f8ff3ba9e4e44c0a
#
_entry.id   b3ccb7223ff51f51f8ff3ba9e4e44c0a
#
_cell.length_a   1.000
_cell.length_b   1.000
_cell.length_c   1.000
_cell.angle_alpha   90.00
_cell.angle_beta   90.00
_cell.angle_gamma   90.00
#
_symmetry.space_group_name_H-M   'P 1'
#
loop_
_entity.id
_entity.type
_entity.pdbx_description
1 polymer ?
#
loop_
_entity_poly.entity_id
_entity_poly.type
_entity_poly.pdbx_seq_one_letter_code
_entity_poly.pdbx_strand_id
1 'polypeptide(L)'
;MKLSVHSYAPLIQNRFRSRNRPLVTYRFLYRILTENEERRMLDEIQQKLCNENGTDFSDLKALTINCTLKPTPQGSHTAKLLGVVEKILVENKVSLEQIRLVDHDVAPGVYPDMTEHGAKSDQWPDIWRKVEAADILVIGTPIWLGEKSSVCQRLIERLYGHSGQTNDQGQYVFYGKVGGCIVTGNEDGIKHVGMGVLYSLQHVGYTIPPQADAGWIGEAGPGPSYGDPQEGKAGYVGFDNDFTRRNTTFMTWNLMHMARMLKDAGGIPAWGNSVDLWQEGRRFDAPNPEYR
;
A
#
# COMPACT_ATOMS: atom_id res chain seq x y z
N MET A 1 -29.85 23.50 13.77
CA MET A 1 -29.42 23.17 15.15
C MET A 1 -28.09 22.48 15.02
N LYS A 2 -26.99 23.18 15.29
CA LYS A 2 -25.62 22.67 15.12
C LYS A 2 -25.25 21.83 16.34
N LEU A 3 -24.99 20.55 16.19
CA LEU A 3 -24.30 19.75 17.17
C LEU A 3 -22.96 19.31 16.58
N SER A 4 -21.90 19.90 17.11
CA SER A 4 -20.53 19.64 16.74
C SER A 4 -20.10 18.30 17.34
N VAL A 5 -19.57 17.41 16.53
CA VAL A 5 -18.91 16.18 16.97
C VAL A 5 -17.51 16.58 17.47
N HIS A 6 -17.37 16.85 18.74
CA HIS A 6 -16.08 17.00 19.41
C HIS A 6 -15.65 15.67 19.99
N SER A 7 -14.63 15.11 19.40
CA SER A 7 -13.52 14.33 19.97
C SER A 7 -13.75 13.68 21.36
N TYR A 8 -13.88 12.36 21.38
CA TYR A 8 -13.84 11.56 22.62
C TYR A 8 -12.47 11.48 23.31
N ALA A 9 -11.44 12.04 22.74
CA ALA A 9 -10.10 12.11 23.33
C ALA A 9 -10.03 12.85 24.70
N PRO A 10 -10.82 13.92 24.96
CA PRO A 10 -10.80 14.60 26.26
C PRO A 10 -11.44 13.83 27.42
N LEU A 11 -12.37 12.91 27.16
CA LEU A 11 -13.07 12.19 28.21
C LEU A 11 -12.21 11.10 28.89
N ILE A 12 -11.26 10.55 28.18
CA ILE A 12 -10.29 9.60 28.73
C ILE A 12 -9.24 10.33 29.58
N GLN A 13 -8.82 11.51 29.16
CA GLN A 13 -7.85 12.31 29.94
C GLN A 13 -8.41 12.85 31.27
N ASN A 14 -9.69 13.17 31.35
CA ASN A 14 -10.27 13.75 32.56
C ASN A 14 -10.68 12.73 33.64
N ARG A 15 -10.89 11.46 33.30
CA ARG A 15 -11.21 10.42 34.28
C ARG A 15 -10.00 9.88 35.05
N PHE A 16 -8.77 10.18 34.61
CA PHE A 16 -7.54 9.65 35.21
C PHE A 16 -6.62 10.69 35.83
N ARG A 17 -7.07 11.95 35.99
CA ARG A 17 -6.27 13.01 36.62
C ARG A 17 -6.18 12.96 38.16
N SER A 18 -6.69 11.93 38.78
CA SER A 18 -6.54 11.75 40.24
C SER A 18 -5.68 10.53 40.55
N ARG A 19 -4.49 10.80 41.04
CA ARG A 19 -3.49 9.94 41.69
C ARG A 19 -2.36 9.40 40.82
N ASN A 20 -1.16 9.84 41.17
CA ASN A 20 0.17 9.31 40.87
C ASN A 20 0.19 7.83 40.45
N ARG A 21 0.09 7.53 39.15
CA ARG A 21 0.45 6.24 38.58
C ARG A 21 1.59 6.45 37.62
N PRO A 22 2.65 5.62 37.63
CA PRO A 22 3.84 5.83 36.83
C PRO A 22 3.55 5.67 35.33
N LEU A 23 4.23 6.45 34.50
CA LEU A 23 4.23 6.43 33.02
C LEU A 23 4.36 5.01 32.40
N VAL A 24 4.93 4.08 33.15
CA VAL A 24 5.07 2.66 32.78
C VAL A 24 3.71 1.97 32.60
N THR A 25 2.70 2.32 33.40
CA THR A 25 1.36 1.71 33.32
C THR A 25 0.61 2.14 32.06
N TYR A 26 0.81 3.38 31.58
CA TYR A 26 0.20 3.88 30.34
C TYR A 26 0.81 3.24 29.11
N ARG A 27 2.14 3.06 29.07
CA ARG A 27 2.82 2.35 27.99
C ARG A 27 2.39 0.88 27.92
N PHE A 28 2.20 0.24 29.07
CA PHE A 28 1.79 -1.15 29.12
C PHE A 28 0.32 -1.34 28.71
N LEU A 29 -0.60 -0.47 29.16
CA LEU A 29 -2.00 -0.49 28.74
C LEU A 29 -2.16 -0.12 27.26
N TYR A 30 -1.42 0.86 26.77
CA TYR A 30 -1.39 1.22 25.34
C TYR A 30 -0.89 0.06 24.49
N ARG A 31 0.17 -0.61 24.93
CA ARG A 31 0.71 -1.81 24.26
C ARG A 31 -0.29 -2.98 24.27
N ILE A 32 -0.98 -3.25 25.36
CA ILE A 32 -2.02 -4.30 25.44
C ILE A 32 -3.22 -3.96 24.54
N LEU A 33 -3.61 -2.69 24.45
CA LEU A 33 -4.72 -2.26 23.60
C LEU A 33 -4.33 -2.36 22.13
N THR A 34 -3.13 -1.95 21.74
CA THR A 34 -2.62 -2.10 20.37
C THR A 34 -2.41 -3.57 19.99
N GLU A 35 -1.84 -4.40 20.87
CA GLU A 35 -1.70 -5.85 20.65
C GLU A 35 -3.05 -6.56 20.53
N ASN A 36 -4.09 -6.10 21.26
CA ASN A 36 -5.45 -6.64 21.11
C ASN A 36 -6.16 -6.14 19.84
N GLU A 37 -5.90 -4.92 19.38
CA GLU A 37 -6.38 -4.42 18.10
C GLU A 37 -5.68 -5.14 16.93
N GLU A 38 -4.38 -5.33 17.02
CA GLU A 38 -3.59 -6.08 16.04
C GLU A 38 -4.01 -7.55 15.93
N ARG A 39 -4.33 -8.20 17.08
CA ARG A 39 -4.86 -9.58 17.10
C ARG A 39 -6.24 -9.72 16.47
N ARG A 40 -7.01 -8.63 16.34
CA ARG A 40 -8.38 -8.63 15.78
C ARG A 40 -8.46 -8.18 14.35
N MET A 41 -7.34 -7.90 13.69
CA MET A 41 -7.33 -7.39 12.29
C MET A 41 -7.70 -8.45 11.26
N LEU A 42 -7.54 -9.74 11.57
CA LEU A 42 -7.99 -10.84 10.72
C LEU A 42 -9.22 -11.51 11.33
N ASP A 43 -10.16 -11.91 10.49
CA ASP A 43 -11.24 -12.79 10.93
C ASP A 43 -10.75 -14.24 11.07
N GLU A 44 -11.65 -15.11 11.55
CA GLU A 44 -11.33 -16.53 11.78
C GLU A 44 -10.95 -17.28 10.50
N ILE A 45 -11.55 -16.91 9.36
CA ILE A 45 -11.26 -17.51 8.05
C ILE A 45 -9.90 -17.09 7.56
N GLN A 46 -9.59 -15.78 7.61
CA GLN A 46 -8.29 -15.24 7.21
C GLN A 46 -7.17 -15.83 8.06
N GLN A 47 -7.37 -15.91 9.38
CA GLN A 47 -6.40 -16.50 10.30
C GLN A 47 -6.20 -18.00 10.03
N LYS A 48 -7.28 -18.73 9.75
CA LYS A 48 -7.21 -20.14 9.39
C LYS A 48 -6.40 -20.34 8.11
N LEU A 49 -6.66 -19.55 7.06
CA LEU A 49 -5.88 -19.60 5.82
C LEU A 49 -4.39 -19.39 6.06
N CYS A 50 -4.02 -18.43 6.90
CA CYS A 50 -2.61 -18.19 7.25
C CYS A 50 -2.01 -19.38 8.01
N ASN A 51 -2.73 -19.96 8.97
CA ASN A 51 -2.25 -21.08 9.79
C ASN A 51 -2.09 -22.38 9.01
N GLU A 52 -2.93 -22.62 8.00
CA GLU A 52 -2.95 -23.85 7.18
C GLU A 52 -2.11 -23.72 5.91
N ASN A 53 -1.49 -22.55 5.66
CA ASN A 53 -0.66 -22.33 4.48
C ASN A 53 0.57 -23.24 4.47
N GLY A 54 0.78 -23.96 3.36
CA GLY A 54 1.94 -24.81 3.13
C GLY A 54 3.02 -24.19 2.22
N THR A 55 2.79 -22.97 1.69
CA THR A 55 3.75 -22.27 0.82
C THR A 55 4.70 -21.43 1.64
N ASP A 56 6.00 -21.52 1.37
CA ASP A 56 7.00 -20.67 2.01
C ASP A 56 7.12 -19.32 1.29
N PHE A 57 6.82 -18.25 2.01
CA PHE A 57 6.96 -16.86 1.54
C PHE A 57 8.03 -16.09 2.33
N SER A 58 8.82 -16.75 3.17
CA SER A 58 9.70 -16.11 4.16
C SER A 58 10.85 -15.29 3.56
N ASP A 59 11.22 -15.54 2.31
CA ASP A 59 12.23 -14.78 1.58
C ASP A 59 11.66 -13.63 0.73
N LEU A 60 10.33 -13.46 0.71
CA LEU A 60 9.68 -12.32 0.06
C LEU A 60 9.75 -11.06 0.92
N LYS A 61 9.84 -9.93 0.24
CA LYS A 61 9.82 -8.60 0.83
C LYS A 61 8.63 -7.81 0.29
N ALA A 62 7.84 -7.24 1.17
CA ALA A 62 6.73 -6.37 0.83
C ALA A 62 6.95 -4.95 1.33
N LEU A 63 6.50 -3.99 0.55
CA LEU A 63 6.40 -2.59 0.94
C LEU A 63 4.95 -2.14 0.81
N THR A 64 4.37 -1.59 1.87
CA THR A 64 3.10 -0.90 1.82
C THR A 64 3.30 0.60 1.89
N ILE A 65 2.65 1.36 1.01
CA ILE A 65 2.71 2.82 1.01
C ILE A 65 1.33 3.40 1.20
N ASN A 66 1.11 4.02 2.35
CA ASN A 66 -0.13 4.71 2.67
C ASN A 66 -0.09 6.15 2.14
N CYS A 67 -0.95 6.43 1.16
CA CYS A 67 -1.09 7.73 0.52
C CYS A 67 -2.22 8.58 1.11
N THR A 68 -2.52 8.42 2.40
CA THR A 68 -3.44 9.32 3.11
C THR A 68 -2.91 10.76 3.13
N LEU A 69 -3.83 11.74 3.20
CA LEU A 69 -3.46 13.16 3.39
C LEU A 69 -3.19 13.52 4.86
N LYS A 70 -3.44 12.59 5.78
CA LYS A 70 -3.32 12.81 7.22
C LYS A 70 -1.94 12.38 7.71
N PRO A 71 -1.10 13.28 8.26
CA PRO A 71 0.19 12.92 8.83
C PRO A 71 0.03 12.14 10.14
N THR A 72 1.08 11.43 10.55
CA THR A 72 1.16 10.77 11.86
C THR A 72 1.11 11.84 12.98
N PRO A 73 0.38 11.64 14.09
CA PRO A 73 -0.32 10.41 14.50
C PRO A 73 -1.82 10.37 14.13
N GLN A 74 -2.29 11.17 13.18
CA GLN A 74 -3.71 11.20 12.83
C GLN A 74 -4.18 9.84 12.28
N GLY A 75 -5.36 9.38 12.73
CA GLY A 75 -5.95 8.13 12.27
C GLY A 75 -6.26 8.14 10.77
N SER A 76 -5.99 7.05 10.08
CA SER A 76 -6.23 6.86 8.65
C SER A 76 -7.06 5.60 8.42
N HIS A 77 -8.20 5.73 7.74
CA HIS A 77 -9.02 4.59 7.35
C HIS A 77 -8.28 3.70 6.33
N THR A 78 -7.52 4.32 5.44
CA THR A 78 -6.65 3.62 4.50
C THR A 78 -5.58 2.79 5.23
N ALA A 79 -4.96 3.33 6.29
CA ALA A 79 -4.02 2.57 7.11
C ALA A 79 -4.67 1.34 7.77
N LYS A 80 -5.92 1.47 8.23
CA LYS A 80 -6.64 0.36 8.85
C LYS A 80 -6.96 -0.78 7.86
N LEU A 81 -7.28 -0.45 6.61
CA LEU A 81 -7.48 -1.48 5.58
C LEU A 81 -6.14 -2.06 5.10
N LEU A 82 -5.09 -1.23 4.95
CA LEU A 82 -3.72 -1.73 4.70
C LEU A 82 -3.28 -2.70 5.79
N GLY A 83 -3.61 -2.42 7.06
CA GLY A 83 -3.27 -3.28 8.18
C GLY A 83 -3.78 -4.72 8.04
N VAL A 84 -4.92 -4.94 7.38
CA VAL A 84 -5.40 -6.30 7.07
C VAL A 84 -4.46 -7.00 6.09
N VAL A 85 -4.05 -6.31 5.02
CA VAL A 85 -3.05 -6.80 4.04
C VAL A 85 -1.74 -7.13 4.75
N GLU A 86 -1.24 -6.18 5.53
CA GLU A 86 0.01 -6.26 6.27
C GLU A 86 0.01 -7.44 7.24
N LYS A 87 -1.11 -7.65 7.94
CA LYS A 87 -1.25 -8.78 8.86
C LYS A 87 -1.21 -10.12 8.14
N ILE A 88 -1.88 -10.26 6.99
CA ILE A 88 -1.80 -11.49 6.17
C ILE A 88 -0.35 -11.73 5.70
N LEU A 89 0.36 -10.70 5.25
CA LEU A 89 1.75 -10.80 4.82
C LEU A 89 2.65 -11.30 5.97
N VAL A 90 2.53 -10.67 7.15
CA VAL A 90 3.35 -11.00 8.33
C VAL A 90 3.05 -12.40 8.87
N GLU A 91 1.77 -12.82 8.93
CA GLU A 91 1.40 -14.18 9.34
C GLU A 91 2.00 -15.24 8.39
N ASN A 92 2.20 -14.89 7.11
CA ASN A 92 2.87 -15.72 6.13
C ASN A 92 4.40 -15.49 6.07
N LYS A 93 4.98 -14.82 7.07
CA LYS A 93 6.43 -14.58 7.24
C LYS A 93 7.08 -13.71 6.16
N VAL A 94 6.29 -12.98 5.36
CA VAL A 94 6.82 -11.99 4.42
C VAL A 94 7.46 -10.84 5.20
N SER A 95 8.68 -10.45 4.84
CA SER A 95 9.33 -9.28 5.42
C SER A 95 8.61 -8.01 4.98
N LEU A 96 8.15 -7.19 5.92
CA LEU A 96 7.29 -6.03 5.65
C LEU A 96 7.94 -4.72 6.06
N GLU A 97 7.97 -3.76 5.14
CA GLU A 97 8.18 -2.34 5.43
C GLU A 97 6.91 -1.53 5.16
N GLN A 98 6.73 -0.46 5.93
CA GLN A 98 5.55 0.42 5.85
C GLN A 98 6.00 1.87 5.72
N ILE A 99 5.36 2.61 4.82
CA ILE A 99 5.59 4.04 4.64
C ILE A 99 4.24 4.77 4.63
N ARG A 100 4.15 5.85 5.41
CA ARG A 100 3.11 6.86 5.26
C ARG A 100 3.73 8.04 4.51
N LEU A 101 3.43 8.16 3.22
CA LEU A 101 4.18 9.02 2.32
C LEU A 101 4.09 10.51 2.71
N VAL A 102 2.97 10.96 3.28
CA VAL A 102 2.77 12.34 3.71
C VAL A 102 3.70 12.77 4.87
N ASP A 103 4.29 11.81 5.58
CA ASP A 103 5.25 12.08 6.66
C ASP A 103 6.67 12.36 6.15
N HIS A 104 6.87 12.24 4.84
CA HIS A 104 8.16 12.44 4.17
C HIS A 104 8.12 13.65 3.24
N ASP A 105 9.22 14.37 3.20
CA ASP A 105 9.40 15.48 2.25
C ASP A 105 9.77 14.92 0.87
N VAL A 106 8.74 14.57 0.09
CA VAL A 106 8.88 14.05 -1.27
C VAL A 106 8.53 15.17 -2.24
N ALA A 107 9.52 15.67 -2.96
CA ALA A 107 9.32 16.72 -3.95
C ALA A 107 8.45 16.23 -5.13
N PRO A 108 7.54 17.05 -5.68
CA PRO A 108 6.84 16.74 -6.92
C PRO A 108 7.83 16.67 -8.09
N GLY A 109 7.61 15.74 -9.03
CA GLY A 109 8.45 15.61 -10.22
C GLY A 109 8.60 14.16 -10.69
N VAL A 110 9.30 14.00 -11.79
CA VAL A 110 9.44 12.74 -12.53
C VAL A 110 10.90 12.32 -12.76
N TYR A 111 11.79 12.75 -11.87
CA TYR A 111 13.20 12.35 -11.89
C TYR A 111 13.58 11.58 -10.63
N PRO A 112 14.64 10.77 -10.65
CA PRO A 112 15.08 9.99 -9.47
C PRO A 112 15.40 10.84 -8.25
N ASP A 113 16.03 11.99 -8.43
CA ASP A 113 16.32 12.98 -7.39
C ASP A 113 15.93 14.39 -7.87
N MET A 114 14.93 14.95 -7.24
CA MET A 114 14.44 16.28 -7.60
C MET A 114 15.33 17.41 -7.09
N THR A 115 16.28 17.16 -6.20
CA THR A 115 17.26 18.18 -5.78
C THR A 115 18.18 18.59 -6.94
N GLU A 116 18.45 17.67 -7.87
CA GLU A 116 19.17 17.94 -9.11
C GLU A 116 18.34 18.76 -10.12
N HIS A 117 17.03 18.92 -9.85
CA HIS A 117 16.06 19.62 -10.70
C HIS A 117 15.38 20.78 -9.98
N GLY A 118 16.06 21.37 -8.97
CA GLY A 118 15.67 22.61 -8.34
C GLY A 118 14.80 22.47 -7.07
N ALA A 119 14.50 21.28 -6.61
CA ALA A 119 13.90 21.08 -5.29
C ALA A 119 14.95 21.38 -4.19
N LYS A 120 14.51 21.95 -3.07
CA LYS A 120 15.41 22.24 -1.95
C LYS A 120 15.80 21.00 -1.16
N SER A 121 14.91 20.02 -1.12
CA SER A 121 15.07 18.74 -0.43
C SER A 121 14.19 17.69 -1.11
N ASP A 122 14.57 16.42 -1.02
CA ASP A 122 13.81 15.30 -1.54
C ASP A 122 14.19 14.00 -0.80
N GLN A 123 13.27 13.43 -0.04
CA GLN A 123 13.47 12.14 0.64
C GLN A 123 13.13 10.92 -0.24
N TRP A 124 12.73 11.16 -1.47
CA TRP A 124 12.38 10.07 -2.39
C TRP A 124 13.53 9.09 -2.65
N PRO A 125 14.81 9.50 -2.81
CA PRO A 125 15.89 8.53 -3.00
C PRO A 125 16.02 7.50 -1.88
N ASP A 126 15.68 7.85 -0.63
CA ASP A 126 15.65 6.91 0.49
C ASP A 126 14.46 5.95 0.41
N ILE A 127 13.30 6.45 -0.03
CA ILE A 127 12.10 5.65 -0.25
C ILE A 127 12.31 4.71 -1.44
N TRP A 128 12.94 5.18 -2.49
CA TRP A 128 13.23 4.40 -3.69
C TRP A 128 14.01 3.12 -3.37
N ARG A 129 15.05 3.20 -2.53
CA ARG A 129 15.80 2.00 -2.11
C ARG A 129 14.91 0.92 -1.49
N LYS A 130 13.84 1.30 -0.81
CA LYS A 130 12.85 0.36 -0.25
C LYS A 130 11.92 -0.19 -1.32
N VAL A 131 11.49 0.64 -2.26
CA VAL A 131 10.69 0.23 -3.43
C VAL A 131 11.49 -0.76 -4.29
N GLU A 132 12.75 -0.45 -4.55
CA GLU A 132 13.64 -1.29 -5.35
C GLU A 132 13.91 -2.65 -4.68
N ALA A 133 14.04 -2.69 -3.37
CA ALA A 133 14.29 -3.90 -2.61
C ALA A 133 13.06 -4.81 -2.43
N ALA A 134 11.85 -4.30 -2.66
CA ALA A 134 10.60 -5.04 -2.43
C ALA A 134 10.22 -5.90 -3.63
N ASP A 135 9.77 -7.13 -3.36
CA ASP A 135 9.15 -8.04 -4.35
C ASP A 135 7.67 -7.67 -4.58
N ILE A 136 7.02 -7.12 -3.55
CA ILE A 136 5.59 -6.76 -3.55
C ILE A 136 5.44 -5.30 -3.14
N LEU A 137 4.72 -4.51 -3.94
CA LEU A 137 4.31 -3.14 -3.60
C LEU A 137 2.79 -3.05 -3.48
N VAL A 138 2.28 -2.60 -2.34
CA VAL A 138 0.85 -2.32 -2.16
C VAL A 138 0.64 -0.83 -1.87
N ILE A 139 -0.08 -0.15 -2.75
CA ILE A 139 -0.41 1.26 -2.60
C ILE A 139 -1.79 1.40 -1.99
N GLY A 140 -1.87 2.07 -0.84
CA GLY A 140 -3.14 2.43 -0.20
C GLY A 140 -3.50 3.90 -0.44
N THR A 141 -4.68 4.19 -0.97
CA THR A 141 -5.12 5.56 -1.23
C THR A 141 -6.57 5.81 -0.82
N PRO A 142 -6.89 6.98 -0.25
CA PRO A 142 -8.27 7.42 -0.14
C PRO A 142 -8.79 7.93 -1.48
N ILE A 143 -10.13 7.93 -1.64
CA ILE A 143 -10.83 8.60 -2.75
C ILE A 143 -11.10 10.06 -2.36
N TRP A 144 -10.84 10.96 -3.30
CA TRP A 144 -11.23 12.36 -3.24
C TRP A 144 -11.79 12.79 -4.59
N LEU A 145 -13.07 13.19 -4.63
CA LEU A 145 -13.78 13.58 -5.86
C LEU A 145 -13.68 12.50 -6.98
N GLY A 146 -13.83 11.23 -6.59
CA GLY A 146 -13.71 10.10 -7.52
C GLY A 146 -12.30 9.70 -7.90
N GLU A 147 -11.27 10.43 -7.44
CA GLU A 147 -9.86 10.24 -7.80
C GLU A 147 -9.01 9.79 -6.60
N LYS A 148 -7.83 9.24 -6.90
CA LYS A 148 -6.78 8.98 -5.90
C LYS A 148 -6.30 10.28 -5.26
N SER A 149 -5.76 10.20 -4.06
CA SER A 149 -5.20 11.38 -3.38
C SER A 149 -4.02 11.99 -4.17
N SER A 150 -3.78 13.28 -3.96
CA SER A 150 -2.59 13.97 -4.51
C SER A 150 -1.28 13.34 -4.04
N VAL A 151 -1.25 12.75 -2.84
CA VAL A 151 -0.10 12.01 -2.31
C VAL A 151 0.15 10.74 -3.12
N CYS A 152 -0.92 10.01 -3.50
CA CYS A 152 -0.84 8.85 -4.38
C CYS A 152 -0.40 9.24 -5.80
N GLN A 153 -0.91 10.35 -6.32
CA GLN A 153 -0.48 10.86 -7.63
C GLN A 153 1.01 11.19 -7.62
N ARG A 154 1.50 11.84 -6.56
CA ARG A 154 2.94 12.11 -6.38
C ARG A 154 3.77 10.83 -6.34
N LEU A 155 3.31 9.81 -5.61
CA LEU A 155 3.98 8.50 -5.61
C LEU A 155 4.14 7.94 -7.02
N ILE A 156 3.06 7.95 -7.81
CA ILE A 156 3.07 7.44 -9.19
C ILE A 156 4.07 8.21 -10.06
N GLU A 157 4.10 9.52 -9.95
CA GLU A 157 5.05 10.37 -10.69
C GLU A 157 6.49 10.08 -10.27
N ARG A 158 6.74 9.83 -8.99
CA ARG A 158 8.07 9.46 -8.50
C ARG A 158 8.50 8.07 -8.93
N LEU A 159 7.59 7.10 -8.98
CA LEU A 159 7.86 5.78 -9.57
C LEU A 159 8.20 5.90 -11.05
N TYR A 160 7.46 6.73 -11.79
CA TYR A 160 7.74 6.99 -13.21
C TYR A 160 9.15 7.59 -13.42
N GLY A 161 9.67 8.36 -12.47
CA GLY A 161 11.04 8.88 -12.52
C GLY A 161 12.13 7.80 -12.67
N HIS A 162 11.83 6.54 -12.38
CA HIS A 162 12.73 5.39 -12.52
C HIS A 162 12.38 4.47 -13.70
N SER A 163 11.36 4.83 -14.50
CA SER A 163 10.84 3.98 -15.59
C SER A 163 11.84 3.75 -16.72
N GLY A 164 12.88 4.56 -16.84
CA GLY A 164 13.96 4.37 -17.81
C GLY A 164 15.15 3.56 -17.29
N GLN A 165 15.16 3.18 -16.01
CA GLN A 165 16.24 2.37 -15.43
C GLN A 165 16.07 0.90 -15.78
N THR A 166 17.19 0.19 -15.93
CA THR A 166 17.20 -1.23 -16.25
C THR A 166 17.82 -2.06 -15.13
N ASN A 167 17.40 -3.32 -15.04
CA ASN A 167 17.98 -4.35 -14.19
C ASN A 167 19.22 -5.00 -14.86
N ASP A 168 19.87 -5.92 -14.16
CA ASP A 168 21.06 -6.64 -14.69
C ASP A 168 20.79 -7.46 -15.95
N GLN A 169 19.53 -7.67 -16.32
CA GLN A 169 19.12 -8.37 -17.55
C GLN A 169 18.77 -7.41 -18.69
N GLY A 170 18.97 -6.11 -18.51
CA GLY A 170 18.62 -5.07 -19.47
C GLY A 170 17.12 -4.83 -19.64
N GLN A 171 16.31 -5.29 -18.70
CA GLN A 171 14.87 -5.05 -18.64
C GLN A 171 14.57 -3.88 -17.70
N TYR A 172 13.37 -3.28 -17.80
CA TYR A 172 12.99 -2.24 -16.86
C TYR A 172 13.10 -2.71 -15.40
N VAL A 173 13.59 -1.82 -14.52
CA VAL A 173 13.93 -2.12 -13.11
C VAL A 173 12.77 -2.71 -12.27
N PHE A 174 11.54 -2.48 -12.69
CA PHE A 174 10.34 -3.01 -12.02
C PHE A 174 9.95 -4.43 -12.43
N TYR A 175 10.59 -5.00 -13.47
CA TYR A 175 10.29 -6.36 -13.90
C TYR A 175 10.62 -7.38 -12.81
N GLY A 176 9.78 -8.39 -12.70
CA GLY A 176 9.88 -9.39 -11.62
C GLY A 176 9.23 -8.98 -10.29
N LYS A 177 8.71 -7.76 -10.18
CA LYS A 177 7.98 -7.27 -9.00
C LYS A 177 6.48 -7.34 -9.22
N VAL A 178 5.73 -7.38 -8.12
CA VAL A 178 4.26 -7.52 -8.11
C VAL A 178 3.61 -6.30 -7.48
N GLY A 179 2.55 -5.79 -8.09
CA GLY A 179 1.86 -4.59 -7.62
C GLY A 179 0.38 -4.81 -7.36
N GLY A 180 -0.11 -4.14 -6.30
CA GLY A 180 -1.53 -4.10 -5.96
C GLY A 180 -1.94 -2.79 -5.28
N CYS A 181 -3.23 -2.57 -5.12
CA CYS A 181 -3.70 -1.39 -4.43
C CYS A 181 -4.94 -1.64 -3.56
N ILE A 182 -5.07 -0.85 -2.51
CA ILE A 182 -6.29 -0.74 -1.72
C ILE A 182 -6.84 0.69 -1.75
N VAL A 183 -8.17 0.80 -1.76
CA VAL A 183 -8.86 2.08 -1.88
C VAL A 183 -9.92 2.21 -0.81
N THR A 184 -9.99 3.35 -0.13
CA THR A 184 -11.03 3.64 0.87
C THR A 184 -11.68 5.00 0.60
N GLY A 185 -13.00 5.09 0.81
CA GLY A 185 -13.70 6.36 0.68
C GLY A 185 -15.19 6.26 1.01
N ASN A 186 -15.86 7.41 0.99
CA ASN A 186 -17.30 7.55 1.13
C ASN A 186 -17.91 8.20 -0.13
N GLU A 187 -17.28 7.97 -1.27
CA GLU A 187 -17.69 8.44 -2.60
C GLU A 187 -17.52 7.32 -3.60
N ASP A 188 -18.23 7.40 -4.71
CA ASP A 188 -18.01 6.51 -5.86
C ASP A 188 -16.59 6.69 -6.43
N GLY A 189 -16.06 5.64 -7.06
CA GLY A 189 -14.80 5.75 -7.78
C GLY A 189 -13.74 4.69 -7.41
N ILE A 190 -14.08 3.72 -6.56
CA ILE A 190 -13.14 2.65 -6.16
C ILE A 190 -12.49 1.98 -7.38
N LYS A 191 -13.32 1.62 -8.38
CA LYS A 191 -12.82 0.93 -9.57
C LYS A 191 -12.05 1.85 -10.50
N HIS A 192 -12.47 3.11 -10.62
CA HIS A 192 -11.72 4.12 -11.37
C HIS A 192 -10.33 4.37 -10.76
N VAL A 193 -10.27 4.58 -9.45
CA VAL A 193 -9.01 4.78 -8.73
C VAL A 193 -8.13 3.52 -8.81
N GLY A 194 -8.70 2.33 -8.55
CA GLY A 194 -7.99 1.06 -8.65
C GLY A 194 -7.40 0.84 -10.05
N MET A 195 -8.20 1.04 -11.10
CA MET A 195 -7.75 0.94 -12.48
C MET A 195 -6.59 1.90 -12.78
N GLY A 196 -6.69 3.16 -12.35
CA GLY A 196 -5.64 4.16 -12.58
C GLY A 196 -4.32 3.81 -11.87
N VAL A 197 -4.39 3.31 -10.62
CA VAL A 197 -3.20 2.88 -9.87
C VAL A 197 -2.58 1.63 -10.47
N LEU A 198 -3.40 0.60 -10.75
CA LEU A 198 -2.91 -0.66 -11.32
C LEU A 198 -2.33 -0.46 -12.72
N TYR A 199 -2.97 0.37 -13.56
CA TYR A 199 -2.41 0.71 -14.87
C TYR A 199 -1.06 1.41 -14.75
N SER A 200 -0.92 2.36 -13.81
CA SER A 200 0.35 3.06 -13.58
C SER A 200 1.46 2.08 -13.16
N LEU A 201 1.16 1.16 -12.26
CA LEU A 201 2.10 0.12 -11.83
C LEU A 201 2.49 -0.81 -12.99
N GLN A 202 1.50 -1.30 -13.75
CA GLN A 202 1.73 -2.15 -14.91
C GLN A 202 2.56 -1.43 -15.98
N HIS A 203 2.28 -0.15 -16.23
CA HIS A 203 2.98 0.64 -17.23
C HIS A 203 4.47 0.80 -16.92
N VAL A 204 4.85 0.98 -15.66
CA VAL A 204 6.27 1.07 -15.28
C VAL A 204 6.98 -0.29 -15.19
N GLY A 205 6.23 -1.42 -15.22
CA GLY A 205 6.81 -2.76 -15.32
C GLY A 205 6.45 -3.75 -14.21
N TYR A 206 5.58 -3.38 -13.26
CA TYR A 206 5.07 -4.34 -12.28
C TYR A 206 4.16 -5.38 -12.93
N THR A 207 4.26 -6.62 -12.47
CA THR A 207 3.26 -7.65 -12.76
C THR A 207 2.03 -7.44 -11.90
N ILE A 208 0.86 -7.39 -12.53
CA ILE A 208 -0.43 -7.23 -11.86
C ILE A 208 -1.15 -8.58 -11.82
N PRO A 209 -1.26 -9.23 -10.66
CA PRO A 209 -1.96 -10.51 -10.54
C PRO A 209 -3.48 -10.32 -10.69
N PRO A 210 -4.24 -11.44 -10.84
CA PRO A 210 -5.70 -11.38 -10.77
C PRO A 210 -6.18 -10.70 -9.48
N GLN A 211 -7.22 -9.88 -9.58
CA GLN A 211 -7.86 -9.20 -8.44
C GLN A 211 -6.87 -8.40 -7.57
N ALA A 212 -5.97 -7.69 -8.21
CA ALA A 212 -4.91 -6.90 -7.56
C ALA A 212 -5.43 -5.60 -6.90
N ASP A 213 -6.73 -5.37 -6.89
CA ASP A 213 -7.38 -4.28 -6.17
C ASP A 213 -8.35 -4.78 -5.11
N ALA A 214 -8.36 -4.11 -3.98
CA ALA A 214 -9.38 -4.24 -2.95
C ALA A 214 -9.79 -2.87 -2.43
N GLY A 215 -10.96 -2.79 -1.83
CA GLY A 215 -11.35 -1.52 -1.24
C GLY A 215 -12.70 -1.55 -0.58
N TRP A 216 -13.02 -0.44 0.07
CA TRP A 216 -14.27 -0.21 0.76
C TRP A 216 -14.80 1.19 0.49
N ILE A 217 -16.06 1.25 0.10
CA ILE A 217 -16.82 2.49 -0.05
C ILE A 217 -17.92 2.52 1.00
N GLY A 218 -17.92 3.55 1.83
CA GLY A 218 -19.03 3.86 2.73
C GLY A 218 -20.13 4.62 2.01
N GLU A 219 -21.26 4.80 2.71
CA GLU A 219 -22.34 5.65 2.26
C GLU A 219 -21.84 7.08 2.07
N ALA A 220 -22.14 7.68 0.92
CA ALA A 220 -21.73 9.04 0.60
C ALA A 220 -22.35 10.07 1.54
N GLY A 221 -21.59 11.08 1.92
CA GLY A 221 -22.02 12.12 2.84
C GLY A 221 -21.74 11.78 4.31
N PRO A 222 -22.75 11.77 5.20
CA PRO A 222 -22.52 11.60 6.64
C PRO A 222 -22.35 10.15 7.10
N GLY A 223 -22.26 9.19 6.18
CA GLY A 223 -22.06 7.77 6.51
C GLY A 223 -20.73 7.50 7.20
N PRO A 224 -20.62 6.40 7.94
CA PRO A 224 -19.38 6.04 8.62
C PRO A 224 -18.29 5.67 7.61
N SER A 225 -17.04 5.88 7.99
CA SER A 225 -15.86 5.46 7.23
C SER A 225 -15.37 4.08 7.65
N TYR A 226 -14.57 3.42 6.81
CA TYR A 226 -14.08 2.05 7.03
C TYR A 226 -13.62 1.76 8.47
N GLY A 227 -12.84 2.64 9.02
CA GLY A 227 -12.22 2.46 10.33
C GLY A 227 -12.94 3.18 11.47
N ASP A 228 -14.18 3.59 11.29
CA ASP A 228 -14.96 4.14 12.39
C ASP A 228 -15.43 3.02 13.34
N PRO A 229 -15.51 3.28 14.65
CA PRO A 229 -15.99 2.31 15.61
C PRO A 229 -17.42 1.86 15.31
N GLN A 230 -17.70 0.58 15.46
CA GLN A 230 -19.07 0.06 15.42
C GLN A 230 -19.78 0.28 16.76
N GLU A 231 -21.00 0.80 16.70
CA GLU A 231 -21.82 0.96 17.89
C GLU A 231 -22.23 -0.41 18.44
N GLY A 232 -21.90 -0.70 19.70
CA GLY A 232 -22.26 -1.95 20.38
C GLY A 232 -21.48 -3.21 19.96
N LYS A 233 -20.49 -3.09 19.06
CA LYS A 233 -19.63 -4.21 18.64
C LYS A 233 -18.15 -3.87 18.77
N ALA A 234 -17.32 -4.91 18.87
CA ALA A 234 -15.88 -4.75 18.75
C ALA A 234 -15.46 -4.71 17.26
N GLY A 235 -14.59 -3.77 16.89
CA GLY A 235 -14.08 -3.64 15.53
C GLY A 235 -14.53 -2.35 14.82
N TYR A 236 -14.32 -2.32 13.52
CA TYR A 236 -14.60 -1.15 12.66
C TYR A 236 -15.76 -1.44 11.72
N VAL A 237 -16.44 -0.37 11.29
CA VAL A 237 -17.61 -0.47 10.38
C VAL A 237 -17.29 -1.26 9.12
N GLY A 238 -16.16 -1.00 8.47
CA GLY A 238 -15.80 -1.71 7.24
C GLY A 238 -15.25 -3.11 7.46
N PHE A 239 -14.91 -3.47 8.70
CA PHE A 239 -14.30 -4.76 9.02
C PHE A 239 -15.27 -5.94 8.82
N ASP A 240 -16.55 -5.75 9.09
CA ASP A 240 -17.60 -6.76 8.91
C ASP A 240 -18.15 -6.81 7.47
N ASN A 241 -17.58 -6.04 6.54
CA ASN A 241 -18.01 -6.09 5.15
C ASN A 241 -17.39 -7.29 4.43
N ASP A 242 -18.20 -8.33 4.19
CA ASP A 242 -17.78 -9.59 3.57
C ASP A 242 -17.11 -9.41 2.20
N PHE A 243 -17.62 -8.47 1.39
CA PHE A 243 -17.08 -8.21 0.06
C PHE A 243 -15.66 -7.60 0.12
N THR A 244 -15.47 -6.59 0.99
CA THR A 244 -14.14 -5.98 1.22
C THR A 244 -13.17 -7.01 1.77
N ARG A 245 -13.59 -7.77 2.76
CA ARG A 245 -12.81 -8.81 3.42
C ARG A 245 -12.33 -9.88 2.44
N ARG A 246 -13.26 -10.44 1.65
CA ARG A 246 -12.96 -11.40 0.61
C ARG A 246 -11.96 -10.85 -0.41
N ASN A 247 -12.21 -9.64 -0.93
CA ASN A 247 -11.35 -9.07 -1.97
C ASN A 247 -9.95 -8.72 -1.43
N THR A 248 -9.86 -8.21 -0.21
CA THR A 248 -8.56 -7.96 0.44
C THR A 248 -7.78 -9.25 0.64
N THR A 249 -8.45 -10.33 1.04
CA THR A 249 -7.85 -11.66 1.18
C THR A 249 -7.33 -12.15 -0.18
N PHE A 250 -8.18 -12.19 -1.20
CA PHE A 250 -7.79 -12.67 -2.54
C PHE A 250 -6.64 -11.87 -3.12
N MET A 251 -6.71 -10.53 -3.03
CA MET A 251 -5.64 -9.66 -3.49
C MET A 251 -4.31 -10.03 -2.82
N THR A 252 -4.29 -10.11 -1.50
CA THR A 252 -3.04 -10.33 -0.75
C THR A 252 -2.44 -11.70 -1.06
N TRP A 253 -3.26 -12.75 -1.12
CA TRP A 253 -2.79 -14.08 -1.48
C TRP A 253 -2.29 -14.16 -2.92
N ASN A 254 -2.99 -13.54 -3.87
CA ASN A 254 -2.55 -13.50 -5.27
C ASN A 254 -1.23 -12.73 -5.44
N LEU A 255 -1.02 -11.65 -4.67
CA LEU A 255 0.26 -10.91 -4.65
C LEU A 255 1.40 -11.82 -4.16
N MET A 256 1.21 -12.55 -3.05
CA MET A 256 2.23 -13.46 -2.50
C MET A 256 2.55 -14.61 -3.48
N HIS A 257 1.52 -15.27 -4.01
CA HIS A 257 1.73 -16.36 -4.95
C HIS A 257 2.40 -15.92 -6.24
N MET A 258 1.99 -14.79 -6.81
CA MET A 258 2.64 -14.24 -8.01
C MET A 258 4.10 -13.86 -7.75
N ALA A 259 4.37 -13.17 -6.63
CA ALA A 259 5.74 -12.83 -6.24
C ALA A 259 6.61 -14.09 -6.04
N ARG A 260 6.04 -15.14 -5.41
CA ARG A 260 6.73 -16.43 -5.26
C ARG A 260 7.06 -17.06 -6.61
N MET A 261 6.08 -17.15 -7.52
CA MET A 261 6.30 -17.71 -8.85
C MET A 261 7.37 -16.95 -9.64
N LEU A 262 7.33 -15.62 -9.59
CA LEU A 262 8.32 -14.78 -10.27
C LEU A 262 9.72 -14.96 -9.66
N LYS A 263 9.82 -15.02 -8.35
CA LYS A 263 11.10 -15.20 -7.66
C LYS A 263 11.69 -16.58 -7.93
N ASP A 264 10.89 -17.64 -7.93
CA ASP A 264 11.32 -18.99 -8.27
C ASP A 264 11.78 -19.12 -9.74
N ALA A 265 11.14 -18.36 -10.64
CA ALA A 265 11.52 -18.30 -12.04
C ALA A 265 12.74 -17.40 -12.33
N GLY A 266 13.26 -16.66 -11.33
CA GLY A 266 14.31 -15.66 -11.53
C GLY A 266 13.84 -14.40 -12.24
N GLY A 267 12.54 -14.07 -12.14
CA GLY A 267 11.90 -12.93 -12.80
C GLY A 267 11.23 -13.29 -14.13
N ILE A 268 10.98 -12.28 -14.94
CA ILE A 268 10.48 -12.46 -16.31
C ILE A 268 11.67 -12.77 -17.22
N PRO A 269 11.65 -13.86 -18.03
CA PRO A 269 12.76 -14.18 -18.93
C PRO A 269 13.13 -13.02 -19.86
N ALA A 270 14.41 -12.70 -19.96
CA ALA A 270 14.92 -11.57 -20.75
C ALA A 270 15.09 -11.97 -22.23
N TRP A 271 14.01 -12.32 -22.89
CA TRP A 271 14.00 -12.63 -24.30
C TRP A 271 12.90 -11.86 -25.04
N GLY A 272 13.28 -10.98 -25.96
CA GLY A 272 12.33 -10.16 -26.71
C GLY A 272 11.81 -8.92 -25.94
N ASN A 273 12.33 -8.66 -24.76
CA ASN A 273 11.89 -7.58 -23.85
C ASN A 273 13.06 -6.88 -23.14
N SER A 274 14.28 -6.96 -23.68
CA SER A 274 15.43 -6.22 -23.19
C SER A 274 15.48 -4.83 -23.82
N VAL A 275 15.41 -3.81 -22.97
CA VAL A 275 15.50 -2.40 -23.37
C VAL A 275 16.91 -2.05 -23.84
N ASP A 276 17.93 -2.59 -23.16
CA ASP A 276 19.33 -2.35 -23.50
C ASP A 276 19.63 -2.88 -24.90
N LEU A 277 19.18 -4.10 -25.23
CA LEU A 277 19.35 -4.67 -26.58
C LEU A 277 18.62 -3.84 -27.66
N TRP A 278 17.45 -3.28 -27.31
CA TRP A 278 16.73 -2.40 -28.21
C TRP A 278 17.49 -1.09 -28.45
N GLN A 279 18.05 -0.49 -27.40
CA GLN A 279 18.83 0.76 -27.48
C GLN A 279 20.16 0.57 -28.22
N GLU A 280 20.79 -0.60 -28.12
CA GLU A 280 21.97 -0.95 -28.90
C GLU A 280 21.70 -1.08 -30.42
N GLY A 281 20.46 -0.87 -30.83
CA GLY A 281 20.06 -0.90 -32.23
C GLY A 281 19.73 -2.28 -32.80
N ARG A 282 19.67 -3.30 -31.95
CA ARG A 282 19.27 -4.66 -32.33
C ARG A 282 17.83 -4.77 -32.81
N ARG A 283 16.93 -3.93 -32.35
CA ARG A 283 15.54 -3.72 -32.78
C ARG A 283 14.86 -4.98 -33.34
N PHE A 284 15.15 -6.17 -32.73
CA PHE A 284 14.70 -7.48 -33.22
C PHE A 284 15.03 -7.77 -34.68
N ASP A 285 16.17 -7.26 -35.20
CA ASP A 285 16.62 -7.34 -36.58
C ASP A 285 15.64 -6.73 -37.62
N ALA A 286 14.66 -5.96 -37.14
CA ALA A 286 13.71 -5.26 -37.97
C ALA A 286 13.99 -3.74 -37.97
N PRO A 287 14.09 -3.07 -39.13
CA PRO A 287 14.17 -1.63 -39.18
C PRO A 287 12.86 -1.02 -38.69
N ASN A 288 12.93 -0.20 -37.64
CA ASN A 288 11.77 0.57 -37.19
C ASN A 288 11.99 2.06 -37.49
N PRO A 289 11.34 2.62 -38.52
CA PRO A 289 11.53 4.01 -38.91
C PRO A 289 10.98 5.04 -37.92
N GLU A 290 10.14 4.62 -36.96
CA GLU A 290 9.54 5.50 -35.95
C GLU A 290 10.53 5.85 -34.83
N TYR A 291 11.56 5.01 -34.61
CA TYR A 291 12.58 5.20 -33.58
C TYR A 291 13.93 5.48 -34.25
N ARG A 292 14.09 6.69 -34.72
CA ARG A 292 15.35 7.15 -35.32
C ARG A 292 16.22 7.90 -34.32
#